data_84b9213e1f1b3958ab15bee41b0a4707
#
_entry.id   84b9213e1f1b3958ab15bee41b0a4707
#
_cell.length_a   1.000
_cell.length_b   1.000
_cell.length_c   1.000
_cell.angle_alpha   90.00
_cell.angle_beta   90.00
_cell.angle_gamma   90.00
#
_symmetry.space_group_name_H-M   'P 1'
#
loop_
_entity.id
_entity.type
_entity.pdbx_description
1 polymer ?
#
loop_
_entity_poly.entity_id
_entity_poly.type
_entity_poly.pdbx_seq_one_letter_code
_entity_poly.pdbx_strand_id
1 'polypeptide(L)'
;MLNLTATIIATIIAASTLNSLPKLSQEHTSDITSMTQEQRIKKAKALYEKGFDYEYGITKMVDRTLADKFLKDAADLDDADALFFLGMNAIDNGDLEQARKYADSAIELGNMAGKFILGEISEQEDLGNSEELYSAGFKALKEKVKQGDLHYSNVLGYAYRFGIGTEENIKQAIKVFTPSAEQGNAMSLGHLSELYLEQDKIEKAKPLMLKAAEKNNDVAQYNLGYSIYEAGSEESLYWLNKAAENNNLQAIMYLASYYHNQDIKKAIYYYQKAAELNDSQAMLELSYLYENGEGVEKDDKKALELLEEAFRLQNLEAMNELSIRYLEGRGVERNYEMAEALFNNIIALDESLSEKETASYNVYYQLAERYEEFAKDDNAALDAYKQGYEIEKKETKRDNKKIKAKIKALEAKLNQKK
;
A
#
# COMPACT_ATOMS: atom_id res chain seq x y z
N MET A 1 -4.64 -21.72 -25.75
CA MET A 1 -5.62 -20.85 -25.07
C MET A 1 -5.01 -19.91 -24.02
N LEU A 2 -3.76 -20.09 -23.63
CA LEU A 2 -3.02 -19.21 -22.69
C LEU A 2 -2.62 -17.82 -23.24
N ASN A 3 -2.74 -17.58 -24.56
CA ASN A 3 -2.30 -16.33 -25.18
C ASN A 3 -3.39 -15.24 -25.31
N LEU A 4 -4.67 -15.55 -25.05
CA LEU A 4 -5.73 -14.55 -25.16
C LEU A 4 -5.96 -13.76 -23.86
N THR A 5 -5.79 -14.39 -22.71
CA THR A 5 -5.91 -13.75 -21.39
C THR A 5 -4.76 -12.81 -21.11
N ALA A 6 -3.53 -13.18 -21.47
CA ALA A 6 -2.35 -12.31 -21.33
C ALA A 6 -2.44 -11.05 -22.23
N THR A 7 -3.06 -11.16 -23.42
CA THR A 7 -3.21 -10.04 -24.35
C THR A 7 -4.27 -9.04 -23.89
N ILE A 8 -5.32 -9.49 -23.21
CA ILE A 8 -6.38 -8.61 -22.67
C ILE A 8 -5.85 -7.83 -21.44
N ILE A 9 -5.09 -8.49 -20.57
CA ILE A 9 -4.46 -7.85 -19.40
C ILE A 9 -3.41 -6.83 -19.85
N ALA A 10 -2.58 -7.15 -20.84
CA ALA A 10 -1.57 -6.23 -21.37
C ALA A 10 -2.17 -5.01 -22.08
N THR A 11 -3.35 -5.14 -22.69
CA THR A 11 -4.00 -4.03 -23.41
C THR A 11 -4.70 -3.05 -22.45
N ILE A 12 -5.12 -3.49 -21.27
CA ILE A 12 -5.75 -2.65 -20.24
C ILE A 12 -4.69 -1.86 -19.45
N ILE A 13 -3.51 -2.43 -19.23
CA ILE A 13 -2.40 -1.75 -18.54
C ILE A 13 -1.76 -0.66 -19.44
N ALA A 14 -1.75 -0.84 -20.75
CA ALA A 14 -1.12 0.11 -21.69
C ALA A 14 -1.93 1.39 -21.96
N ALA A 15 -3.19 1.48 -21.53
CA ALA A 15 -4.07 2.62 -21.87
C ALA A 15 -4.12 3.72 -20.79
N SER A 16 -3.50 3.56 -19.62
CA SER A 16 -3.59 4.51 -18.50
C SER A 16 -2.33 5.36 -18.23
N THR A 17 -1.23 5.18 -18.98
CA THR A 17 0.04 5.88 -18.71
C THR A 17 0.49 6.86 -19.80
N LEU A 18 -0.42 7.65 -20.36
CA LEU A 18 -0.05 8.77 -21.21
C LEU A 18 -0.81 10.05 -20.80
N ASN A 19 -0.40 10.61 -19.67
CA ASN A 19 -0.66 12.02 -19.38
C ASN A 19 0.66 12.70 -18.95
N SER A 20 1.20 13.37 -19.93
CA SER A 20 2.15 14.51 -19.96
C SER A 20 2.70 14.98 -18.61
N LEU A 21 4.01 14.81 -18.44
CA LEU A 21 4.83 15.66 -17.58
C LEU A 21 4.51 17.15 -17.86
N PRO A 22 4.27 17.98 -16.86
CA PRO A 22 4.14 19.39 -17.06
C PRO A 22 5.49 19.93 -17.59
N LYS A 23 5.47 20.50 -18.80
CA LYS A 23 6.61 21.25 -19.33
C LYS A 23 6.90 22.38 -18.36
N LEU A 24 8.13 22.39 -17.81
CA LEU A 24 8.68 23.54 -17.11
C LEU A 24 8.34 24.83 -17.83
N SER A 25 7.82 25.81 -17.12
CA SER A 25 7.54 27.13 -17.67
C SER A 25 8.83 27.75 -18.18
N GLN A 26 8.82 28.32 -19.38
CA GLN A 26 9.99 28.89 -20.06
C GLN A 26 10.69 30.01 -19.24
N GLU A 27 10.08 30.54 -18.19
CA GLU A 27 10.67 31.54 -17.32
C GLU A 27 11.74 30.96 -16.34
N HIS A 28 11.64 29.68 -15.95
CA HIS A 28 12.62 29.06 -15.03
C HIS A 28 13.94 28.68 -15.74
N THR A 29 13.89 28.39 -17.06
CA THR A 29 15.09 27.94 -17.80
C THR A 29 16.07 29.07 -18.09
N SER A 30 15.64 30.33 -18.19
CA SER A 30 16.50 31.48 -18.49
C SER A 30 17.39 31.89 -17.29
N ASP A 31 16.89 31.71 -16.05
CA ASP A 31 17.61 32.07 -14.82
C ASP A 31 18.74 31.08 -14.51
N ILE A 32 18.52 29.77 -14.76
CA ILE A 32 19.48 28.70 -14.46
C ILE A 32 20.73 28.79 -15.35
N THR A 33 20.54 29.12 -16.64
CA THR A 33 21.65 29.22 -17.62
C THR A 33 22.61 30.36 -17.36
N SER A 34 22.21 31.36 -16.58
CA SER A 34 23.05 32.52 -16.23
C SER A 34 23.87 32.34 -14.95
N MET A 35 23.63 31.29 -14.17
CA MET A 35 24.28 31.04 -12.88
C MET A 35 25.69 30.45 -13.04
N THR A 36 26.64 30.90 -12.20
CA THR A 36 27.89 30.19 -12.03
C THR A 36 27.64 28.83 -11.34
N GLN A 37 28.58 27.90 -11.48
CA GLN A 37 28.50 26.59 -10.83
C GLN A 37 28.36 26.71 -9.29
N GLU A 38 29.09 27.63 -8.68
CA GLU A 38 29.00 27.88 -7.24
C GLU A 38 27.63 28.41 -6.82
N GLN A 39 27.04 29.33 -7.60
CA GLN A 39 25.69 29.86 -7.36
C GLN A 39 24.64 28.75 -7.50
N ARG A 40 24.81 27.85 -8.50
CA ARG A 40 23.92 26.72 -8.73
C ARG A 40 23.95 25.74 -7.54
N ILE A 41 25.13 25.33 -7.08
CA ILE A 41 25.29 24.44 -5.92
C ILE A 41 24.69 25.08 -4.64
N LYS A 42 24.96 26.36 -4.40
CA LYS A 42 24.40 27.06 -3.22
C LYS A 42 22.88 27.12 -3.25
N LYS A 43 22.29 27.40 -4.44
CA LYS A 43 20.83 27.46 -4.61
C LYS A 43 20.22 26.07 -4.46
N ALA A 44 20.82 25.03 -5.06
CA ALA A 44 20.37 23.66 -4.94
C ALA A 44 20.31 23.20 -3.49
N LYS A 45 21.40 23.41 -2.74
CA LYS A 45 21.44 23.10 -1.31
C LYS A 45 20.38 23.84 -0.48
N ALA A 46 20.15 25.12 -0.74
CA ALA A 46 19.13 25.89 -0.02
C ALA A 46 17.71 25.39 -0.32
N LEU A 47 17.44 24.94 -1.55
CA LEU A 47 16.17 24.34 -1.92
C LEU A 47 16.00 22.95 -1.27
N TYR A 48 17.04 22.13 -1.30
CA TYR A 48 17.07 20.83 -0.64
C TYR A 48 16.77 20.95 0.86
N GLU A 49 17.49 21.81 1.59
CA GLU A 49 17.27 22.04 3.03
C GLU A 49 15.82 22.48 3.32
N LYS A 50 15.26 23.31 2.45
CA LYS A 50 13.88 23.76 2.58
C LYS A 50 12.88 22.64 2.29
N GLY A 51 13.12 21.85 1.26
CA GLY A 51 12.30 20.66 0.95
C GLY A 51 12.34 19.67 2.10
N PHE A 52 13.53 19.40 2.63
CA PHE A 52 13.73 18.50 3.75
C PHE A 52 13.03 19.00 5.04
N ASP A 53 13.05 20.32 5.31
CA ASP A 53 12.35 20.90 6.46
C ASP A 53 10.82 20.71 6.37
N TYR A 54 10.24 20.84 5.18
CA TYR A 54 8.81 20.57 4.97
C TYR A 54 8.48 19.06 4.99
N GLU A 55 9.37 18.18 4.51
CA GLU A 55 9.16 16.74 4.55
C GLU A 55 9.13 16.20 5.98
N TYR A 56 10.08 16.63 6.79
CA TYR A 56 10.32 16.06 8.12
C TYR A 56 9.92 16.96 9.28
N GLY A 57 9.38 18.14 9.02
CA GLY A 57 8.80 19.02 10.03
C GLY A 57 9.81 19.52 11.08
N ILE A 58 11.08 19.81 10.70
CA ILE A 58 12.11 20.24 11.65
C ILE A 58 11.74 21.58 12.27
N THR A 59 11.60 22.61 11.45
CA THR A 59 11.20 23.96 11.88
C THR A 59 9.80 24.36 11.39
N LYS A 60 9.27 23.66 10.39
CA LYS A 60 7.94 23.86 9.79
C LYS A 60 6.99 22.74 10.18
N MET A 61 5.71 22.91 9.83
CA MET A 61 4.78 21.79 9.78
C MET A 61 5.12 20.91 8.58
N VAL A 62 4.91 19.61 8.69
CA VAL A 62 5.04 18.69 7.56
C VAL A 62 4.07 19.11 6.47
N ASP A 63 4.58 19.28 5.25
CA ASP A 63 3.82 19.58 4.03
C ASP A 63 4.51 18.90 2.84
N ARG A 64 4.09 17.69 2.54
CA ARG A 64 4.69 16.85 1.48
C ARG A 64 4.60 17.48 0.09
N THR A 65 3.56 18.27 -0.17
CA THR A 65 3.42 18.97 -1.48
C THR A 65 4.49 20.03 -1.66
N LEU A 66 4.75 20.81 -0.64
CA LEU A 66 5.83 21.81 -0.68
C LEU A 66 7.20 21.15 -0.64
N ALA A 67 7.37 20.08 0.14
CA ALA A 67 8.61 19.30 0.20
C ALA A 67 8.99 18.78 -1.19
N ASP A 68 8.07 18.09 -1.85
CA ASP A 68 8.27 17.52 -3.18
C ASP A 68 8.64 18.59 -4.21
N LYS A 69 7.96 19.74 -4.18
CA LYS A 69 8.29 20.88 -5.04
C LYS A 69 9.73 21.35 -4.84
N PHE A 70 10.15 21.60 -3.60
CA PHE A 70 11.50 22.11 -3.32
C PHE A 70 12.59 21.08 -3.58
N LEU A 71 12.31 19.80 -3.32
CA LEU A 71 13.24 18.71 -3.66
C LEU A 71 13.40 18.57 -5.18
N LYS A 72 12.32 18.68 -5.97
CA LYS A 72 12.39 18.71 -7.44
C LYS A 72 13.17 19.91 -7.95
N ASP A 73 12.92 21.11 -7.42
CA ASP A 73 13.66 22.31 -7.79
C ASP A 73 15.16 22.18 -7.45
N ALA A 74 15.53 21.46 -6.38
CA ALA A 74 16.94 21.18 -6.03
C ALA A 74 17.55 20.12 -6.97
N ALA A 75 16.81 19.05 -7.28
CA ALA A 75 17.24 17.98 -8.18
C ALA A 75 17.49 18.52 -9.61
N ASP A 76 16.69 19.47 -10.08
CA ASP A 76 16.88 20.18 -11.36
C ASP A 76 18.21 20.97 -11.42
N LEU A 77 18.80 21.21 -10.25
CA LEU A 77 20.10 21.84 -10.09
C LEU A 77 21.23 20.85 -9.77
N ASP A 78 21.01 19.54 -10.01
CA ASP A 78 21.92 18.43 -9.77
C ASP A 78 22.25 18.20 -8.28
N ASP A 79 21.28 18.44 -7.36
CA ASP A 79 21.48 18.09 -5.96
C ASP A 79 21.29 16.59 -5.74
N ALA A 80 22.38 15.89 -5.43
CA ALA A 80 22.38 14.44 -5.27
C ALA A 80 21.60 13.96 -4.04
N ASP A 81 21.50 14.78 -3.00
CA ASP A 81 20.76 14.45 -1.78
C ASP A 81 19.25 14.61 -2.03
N ALA A 82 18.84 15.66 -2.74
CA ALA A 82 17.45 15.82 -3.19
C ALA A 82 16.99 14.66 -4.08
N LEU A 83 17.81 14.23 -5.02
CA LEU A 83 17.54 13.06 -5.86
C LEU A 83 17.35 11.78 -5.03
N PHE A 84 18.17 11.56 -4.01
CA PHE A 84 18.01 10.43 -3.10
C PHE A 84 16.65 10.46 -2.40
N PHE A 85 16.24 11.58 -1.81
CA PHE A 85 14.96 11.67 -1.10
C PHE A 85 13.75 11.61 -2.04
N LEU A 86 13.84 12.17 -3.25
CA LEU A 86 12.82 11.97 -4.29
C LEU A 86 12.71 10.50 -4.70
N GLY A 87 13.82 9.79 -4.76
CA GLY A 87 13.83 8.35 -5.02
C GLY A 87 13.14 7.54 -3.91
N MET A 88 13.37 7.90 -2.63
CA MET A 88 12.65 7.29 -1.51
C MET A 88 11.13 7.58 -1.59
N ASN A 89 10.75 8.83 -1.86
CA ASN A 89 9.35 9.21 -2.01
C ASN A 89 8.68 8.47 -3.20
N ALA A 90 9.41 8.21 -4.28
CA ALA A 90 8.91 7.45 -5.42
C ALA A 90 8.68 5.97 -5.07
N ILE A 91 9.54 5.35 -4.23
CA ILE A 91 9.30 4.02 -3.67
C ILE A 91 8.01 4.00 -2.85
N ASP A 92 7.83 4.96 -1.94
CA ASP A 92 6.64 5.04 -1.09
C ASP A 92 5.34 5.21 -1.91
N ASN A 93 5.44 5.83 -3.09
CA ASN A 93 4.33 5.99 -4.03
C ASN A 93 4.17 4.80 -5.03
N GLY A 94 5.03 3.79 -4.96
CA GLY A 94 5.01 2.63 -5.86
C GLY A 94 5.53 2.90 -7.28
N ASP A 95 6.13 4.06 -7.54
CA ASP A 95 6.69 4.42 -8.86
C ASP A 95 8.15 3.96 -8.96
N LEU A 96 8.34 2.65 -9.17
CA LEU A 96 9.66 2.02 -9.23
C LEU A 96 10.50 2.53 -10.41
N GLU A 97 9.88 2.89 -11.52
CA GLU A 97 10.59 3.44 -12.69
C GLU A 97 11.21 4.80 -12.36
N GLN A 98 10.43 5.68 -11.73
CA GLN A 98 10.92 6.99 -11.33
C GLN A 98 11.92 6.90 -10.18
N ALA A 99 11.70 6.00 -9.21
CA ALA A 99 12.63 5.72 -8.13
C ALA A 99 14.00 5.31 -8.65
N ARG A 100 14.05 4.41 -9.65
CA ARG A 100 15.29 3.98 -10.32
C ARG A 100 16.01 5.15 -10.97
N LYS A 101 15.31 5.98 -11.73
CA LYS A 101 15.91 7.17 -12.38
C LYS A 101 16.55 8.12 -11.37
N TYR A 102 15.86 8.38 -10.27
CA TYR A 102 16.39 9.23 -9.20
C TYR A 102 17.59 8.60 -8.50
N ALA A 103 17.53 7.30 -8.19
CA ALA A 103 18.62 6.57 -7.56
C ALA A 103 19.89 6.56 -8.43
N ASP A 104 19.77 6.26 -9.73
CA ASP A 104 20.87 6.25 -10.67
C ASP A 104 21.51 7.65 -10.79
N SER A 105 20.68 8.69 -10.94
CA SER A 105 21.18 10.07 -11.00
C SER A 105 21.89 10.49 -9.70
N ALA A 106 21.36 10.11 -8.54
CA ALA A 106 22.00 10.37 -7.25
C ALA A 106 23.39 9.71 -7.17
N ILE A 107 23.50 8.44 -7.64
CA ILE A 107 24.75 7.69 -7.67
C ILE A 107 25.76 8.33 -8.63
N GLU A 108 25.32 8.72 -9.83
CA GLU A 108 26.16 9.41 -10.83
C GLU A 108 26.74 10.72 -10.27
N LEU A 109 25.99 11.43 -9.45
CA LEU A 109 26.42 12.64 -8.76
C LEU A 109 27.18 12.37 -7.44
N GLY A 110 27.48 11.09 -7.15
CA GLY A 110 28.32 10.67 -6.03
C GLY A 110 27.60 10.33 -4.73
N ASN A 111 26.26 10.37 -4.70
CA ASN A 111 25.50 9.93 -3.55
C ASN A 111 25.22 8.42 -3.60
N MET A 112 26.15 7.64 -3.08
CA MET A 112 26.09 6.18 -3.08
C MET A 112 24.94 5.60 -2.23
N ALA A 113 24.24 6.41 -1.41
CA ALA A 113 23.02 5.99 -0.70
C ALA A 113 21.91 5.58 -1.68
N GLY A 114 21.91 6.06 -2.92
CA GLY A 114 20.99 5.63 -3.98
C GLY A 114 20.97 4.12 -4.21
N LYS A 115 22.04 3.39 -3.84
CA LYS A 115 22.04 1.93 -3.87
C LYS A 115 21.04 1.28 -2.91
N PHE A 116 20.66 1.97 -1.83
CA PHE A 116 19.64 1.49 -0.93
C PHE A 116 18.27 1.43 -1.65
N ILE A 117 17.96 2.46 -2.45
CA ILE A 117 16.73 2.51 -3.28
C ILE A 117 16.76 1.42 -4.34
N LEU A 118 17.92 1.21 -5.01
CA LEU A 118 18.06 0.12 -5.99
C LEU A 118 17.89 -1.26 -5.34
N GLY A 119 18.28 -1.41 -4.07
CA GLY A 119 18.03 -2.62 -3.27
C GLY A 119 16.54 -2.89 -3.11
N GLU A 120 15.78 -1.88 -2.75
CA GLU A 120 14.31 -1.94 -2.61
C GLU A 120 13.64 -2.34 -3.94
N ILE A 121 14.03 -1.69 -5.03
CA ILE A 121 13.52 -2.03 -6.37
C ILE A 121 13.89 -3.46 -6.75
N SER A 122 15.13 -3.88 -6.47
CA SER A 122 15.59 -5.25 -6.77
C SER A 122 14.82 -6.31 -5.99
N GLU A 123 14.43 -6.01 -4.76
CA GLU A 123 13.60 -6.91 -3.94
C GLU A 123 12.18 -7.02 -4.49
N GLN A 124 11.56 -5.88 -4.80
CA GLN A 124 10.19 -5.86 -5.34
C GLN A 124 10.07 -6.49 -6.73
N GLU A 125 11.11 -6.40 -7.56
CA GLU A 125 11.16 -6.99 -8.91
C GLU A 125 11.80 -8.40 -8.94
N ASP A 126 12.19 -8.96 -7.80
CA ASP A 126 12.85 -10.28 -7.65
C ASP A 126 14.11 -10.44 -8.54
N LEU A 127 14.97 -9.42 -8.57
CA LEU A 127 16.16 -9.41 -9.42
C LEU A 127 17.36 -10.18 -8.83
N GLY A 128 17.27 -10.63 -7.57
CA GLY A 128 18.22 -11.51 -6.91
C GLY A 128 19.53 -10.86 -6.44
N ASN A 129 19.66 -9.52 -6.49
CA ASN A 129 20.84 -8.77 -6.02
C ASN A 129 20.53 -7.71 -4.95
N SER A 130 19.34 -7.77 -4.35
CA SER A 130 18.86 -6.80 -3.35
C SER A 130 19.79 -6.70 -2.14
N GLU A 131 20.26 -7.83 -1.59
CA GLU A 131 21.12 -7.86 -0.40
C GLU A 131 22.46 -7.13 -0.61
N GLU A 132 23.08 -7.31 -1.78
CA GLU A 132 24.33 -6.60 -2.11
C GLU A 132 24.11 -5.08 -2.22
N LEU A 133 23.03 -4.68 -2.88
CA LEU A 133 22.65 -3.29 -3.07
C LEU A 133 22.31 -2.63 -1.73
N TYR A 134 21.50 -3.26 -0.90
CA TYR A 134 21.16 -2.80 0.45
C TYR A 134 22.42 -2.65 1.31
N SER A 135 23.32 -3.64 1.33
CA SER A 135 24.55 -3.58 2.11
C SER A 135 25.44 -2.41 1.68
N ALA A 136 25.53 -2.15 0.37
CA ALA A 136 26.30 -1.04 -0.15
C ALA A 136 25.65 0.32 0.17
N GLY A 137 24.33 0.44 0.02
CA GLY A 137 23.55 1.62 0.38
C GLY A 137 23.60 1.90 1.88
N PHE A 138 23.44 0.88 2.72
CA PHE A 138 23.58 1.00 4.17
C PHE A 138 24.94 1.56 4.61
N LYS A 139 26.03 1.11 4.00
CA LYS A 139 27.37 1.66 4.29
C LYS A 139 27.45 3.15 3.96
N ALA A 140 26.86 3.57 2.83
CA ALA A 140 26.81 4.97 2.42
C ALA A 140 25.97 5.82 3.39
N LEU A 141 24.77 5.35 3.78
CA LEU A 141 23.91 5.99 4.78
C LEU A 141 24.65 6.18 6.11
N LYS A 142 25.30 5.12 6.59
CA LYS A 142 26.08 5.16 7.83
C LYS A 142 27.23 6.17 7.78
N GLU A 143 27.93 6.29 6.65
CA GLU A 143 28.99 7.28 6.49
C GLU A 143 28.43 8.71 6.48
N LYS A 144 27.31 8.97 5.80
CA LYS A 144 26.62 10.27 5.83
C LYS A 144 26.28 10.70 7.26
N VAL A 145 25.61 9.84 8.02
CA VAL A 145 25.24 10.13 9.42
C VAL A 145 26.48 10.31 10.32
N LYS A 146 27.55 9.53 10.11
CA LYS A 146 28.82 9.67 10.84
C LYS A 146 29.50 11.00 10.56
N GLN A 147 29.34 11.57 9.37
CA GLN A 147 29.83 12.90 9.00
C GLN A 147 28.97 14.04 9.58
N GLY A 148 27.89 13.70 10.30
CA GLY A 148 27.00 14.63 10.94
C GLY A 148 25.78 15.03 10.10
N ASP A 149 25.58 14.38 8.95
CA ASP A 149 24.41 14.59 8.11
C ASP A 149 23.22 13.84 8.68
N LEU A 150 22.46 14.51 9.57
CA LEU A 150 21.31 13.91 10.23
C LEU A 150 20.09 13.74 9.32
N HIS A 151 20.10 14.25 8.08
CA HIS A 151 19.04 14.04 7.11
C HIS A 151 18.84 12.55 6.81
N TYR A 152 19.92 11.77 6.81
CA TYR A 152 19.89 10.33 6.55
C TYR A 152 19.53 9.47 7.77
N SER A 153 19.29 10.10 8.95
CA SER A 153 19.02 9.36 10.20
C SER A 153 17.75 8.52 10.13
N ASN A 154 16.71 9.00 9.42
CA ASN A 154 15.45 8.24 9.31
C ASN A 154 15.67 6.94 8.54
N VAL A 155 16.33 6.99 7.37
CA VAL A 155 16.58 5.81 6.54
C VAL A 155 17.57 4.85 7.22
N LEU A 156 18.65 5.38 7.82
CA LEU A 156 19.62 4.55 8.54
C LEU A 156 19.03 3.90 9.79
N GLY A 157 18.21 4.64 10.55
CA GLY A 157 17.53 4.13 11.73
C GLY A 157 16.51 3.05 11.38
N TYR A 158 15.78 3.24 10.29
CA TYR A 158 14.87 2.25 9.72
C TYR A 158 15.63 0.98 9.29
N ALA A 159 16.75 1.13 8.59
CA ALA A 159 17.60 0.01 8.19
C ALA A 159 18.09 -0.81 9.40
N TYR A 160 18.49 -0.16 10.50
CA TYR A 160 18.82 -0.87 11.74
C TYR A 160 17.62 -1.53 12.41
N ARG A 161 16.42 -0.91 12.37
CA ARG A 161 15.21 -1.45 13.00
C ARG A 161 14.78 -2.76 12.36
N PHE A 162 14.85 -2.84 11.03
CA PHE A 162 14.34 -3.98 10.25
C PHE A 162 15.45 -4.89 9.68
N GLY A 163 16.73 -4.58 9.95
CA GLY A 163 17.84 -5.40 9.47
C GLY A 163 18.12 -5.28 7.97
N ILE A 164 17.78 -4.15 7.34
CA ILE A 164 17.92 -3.97 5.89
C ILE A 164 19.37 -3.62 5.55
N GLY A 165 20.06 -4.50 4.83
CA GLY A 165 21.50 -4.37 4.50
C GLY A 165 22.45 -4.47 5.71
N THR A 166 21.91 -4.88 6.87
CA THR A 166 22.63 -5.09 8.14
C THR A 166 21.82 -6.06 9.01
N GLU A 167 22.35 -6.48 10.17
CA GLU A 167 21.56 -7.18 11.17
C GLU A 167 20.63 -6.21 11.91
N GLU A 168 19.43 -6.69 12.29
CA GLU A 168 18.50 -5.94 13.12
C GLU A 168 19.16 -5.48 14.42
N ASN A 169 19.02 -4.19 14.74
CA ASN A 169 19.60 -3.62 15.94
C ASN A 169 18.81 -2.42 16.47
N ILE A 170 17.80 -2.70 17.28
CA ILE A 170 16.93 -1.69 17.90
C ILE A 170 17.73 -0.64 18.71
N LYS A 171 18.81 -1.05 19.38
CA LYS A 171 19.66 -0.10 20.14
C LYS A 171 20.37 0.89 19.24
N GLN A 172 20.84 0.44 18.08
CA GLN A 172 21.46 1.34 17.10
C GLN A 172 20.38 2.21 16.42
N ALA A 173 19.20 1.69 16.11
CA ALA A 173 18.09 2.47 15.59
C ALA A 173 17.75 3.65 16.53
N ILE A 174 17.55 3.39 17.83
CA ILE A 174 17.32 4.43 18.83
C ILE A 174 18.47 5.46 18.86
N LYS A 175 19.72 5.00 18.84
CA LYS A 175 20.90 5.89 18.84
C LYS A 175 20.96 6.80 17.63
N VAL A 176 20.53 6.30 16.48
CA VAL A 176 20.52 7.06 15.20
C VAL A 176 19.37 8.04 15.14
N PHE A 177 18.16 7.65 15.58
CA PHE A 177 17.01 8.53 15.57
C PHE A 177 17.12 9.68 16.58
N THR A 178 17.74 9.44 17.74
CA THR A 178 17.74 10.38 18.87
C THR A 178 18.25 11.79 18.48
N PRO A 179 19.42 11.99 17.85
CA PRO A 179 19.90 13.33 17.51
C PRO A 179 18.99 14.08 16.54
N SER A 180 18.41 13.37 15.57
CA SER A 180 17.47 13.95 14.59
C SER A 180 16.15 14.34 15.24
N ALA A 181 15.63 13.51 16.15
CA ALA A 181 14.43 13.80 16.95
C ALA A 181 14.62 15.00 17.90
N GLU A 182 15.82 15.15 18.49
CA GLU A 182 16.18 16.31 19.32
C GLU A 182 16.18 17.61 18.52
N GLN A 183 16.49 17.55 17.22
CA GLN A 183 16.34 18.69 16.30
C GLN A 183 14.88 18.93 15.89
N GLY A 184 13.96 18.08 16.30
CA GLY A 184 12.53 18.22 16.03
C GLY A 184 12.05 17.54 14.75
N ASN A 185 12.85 16.66 14.14
CA ASN A 185 12.43 15.86 13.00
C ASN A 185 11.22 15.00 13.39
N ALA A 186 10.07 15.26 12.78
CA ALA A 186 8.80 14.63 13.15
C ALA A 186 8.79 13.12 12.88
N MET A 187 9.46 12.66 11.82
CA MET A 187 9.56 11.23 11.50
C MET A 187 10.45 10.50 12.52
N SER A 188 11.61 11.05 12.88
CA SER A 188 12.46 10.49 13.93
C SER A 188 11.77 10.46 15.29
N LEU A 189 10.97 11.48 15.63
CA LEU A 189 10.12 11.50 16.83
C LEU A 189 9.09 10.37 16.79
N GLY A 190 8.44 10.16 15.64
CA GLY A 190 7.50 9.08 15.41
C GLY A 190 8.15 7.70 15.62
N HIS A 191 9.25 7.41 14.92
CA HIS A 191 9.97 6.15 15.05
C HIS A 191 10.46 5.85 16.47
N LEU A 192 10.99 6.86 17.16
CA LEU A 192 11.37 6.69 18.57
C LEU A 192 10.17 6.36 19.46
N SER A 193 9.03 7.01 19.21
CA SER A 193 7.81 6.74 19.98
C SER A 193 7.31 5.31 19.77
N GLU A 194 7.32 4.82 18.53
CA GLU A 194 6.97 3.43 18.19
C GLU A 194 7.89 2.43 18.91
N LEU A 195 9.21 2.64 18.82
CA LEU A 195 10.20 1.78 19.50
C LEU A 195 10.04 1.78 21.03
N TYR A 196 9.56 2.87 21.61
CA TYR A 196 9.23 2.88 23.04
C TYR A 196 7.89 2.21 23.35
N LEU A 197 6.89 2.29 22.45
CA LEU A 197 5.64 1.54 22.60
C LEU A 197 5.87 0.02 22.53
N GLU A 198 6.68 -0.45 21.57
CA GLU A 198 7.06 -1.87 21.45
C GLU A 198 7.77 -2.41 22.71
N GLN A 199 8.34 -1.51 23.51
CA GLN A 199 8.99 -1.84 24.80
C GLN A 199 8.07 -1.59 26.01
N ASP A 200 6.76 -1.38 25.81
CA ASP A 200 5.78 -1.03 26.87
C ASP A 200 6.14 0.26 27.64
N LYS A 201 6.93 1.16 27.05
CA LYS A 201 7.39 2.41 27.69
C LYS A 201 6.50 3.60 27.26
N ILE A 202 5.20 3.50 27.52
CA ILE A 202 4.17 4.47 27.10
C ILE A 202 4.53 5.90 27.57
N GLU A 203 5.03 6.06 28.79
CA GLU A 203 5.41 7.36 29.37
C GLU A 203 6.53 8.07 28.56
N LYS A 204 7.39 7.31 27.86
CA LYS A 204 8.41 7.86 26.96
C LYS A 204 7.89 8.06 25.55
N ALA A 205 7.02 7.18 25.09
CA ALA A 205 6.46 7.21 23.74
C ALA A 205 5.51 8.39 23.54
N LYS A 206 4.53 8.55 24.42
CA LYS A 206 3.47 9.57 24.31
C LYS A 206 3.96 11.00 24.06
N PRO A 207 4.92 11.56 24.84
CA PRO A 207 5.39 12.93 24.60
C PRO A 207 6.13 13.10 23.26
N LEU A 208 6.83 12.07 22.76
CA LEU A 208 7.48 12.10 21.46
C LEU A 208 6.45 12.08 20.34
N MET A 209 5.49 11.19 20.47
CA MET A 209 4.38 11.03 19.52
C MET A 209 3.55 12.31 19.44
N LEU A 210 3.24 12.94 20.58
CA LEU A 210 2.52 14.21 20.61
C LEU A 210 3.28 15.31 19.86
N LYS A 211 4.60 15.45 20.10
CA LYS A 211 5.43 16.41 19.38
C LYS A 211 5.45 16.16 17.86
N ALA A 212 5.50 14.90 17.43
CA ALA A 212 5.44 14.57 16.01
C ALA A 212 4.06 14.90 15.41
N ALA A 213 2.98 14.55 16.10
CA ALA A 213 1.62 14.82 15.67
C ALA A 213 1.29 16.32 15.58
N GLU A 214 1.77 17.12 16.53
CA GLU A 214 1.67 18.60 16.52
C GLU A 214 2.41 19.22 15.32
N LYS A 215 3.40 18.52 14.78
CA LYS A 215 4.12 18.90 13.55
C LYS A 215 3.48 18.39 12.27
N ASN A 216 2.25 17.92 12.37
CA ASN A 216 1.48 17.38 11.25
C ASN A 216 1.99 16.03 10.68
N ASN A 217 2.72 15.26 11.48
CA ASN A 217 3.07 13.90 11.11
C ASN A 217 1.82 13.01 11.23
N ASP A 218 1.33 12.54 10.11
CA ASP A 218 0.07 11.81 10.00
C ASP A 218 0.10 10.44 10.69
N VAL A 219 1.25 9.74 10.65
CA VAL A 219 1.44 8.46 11.35
C VAL A 219 1.37 8.63 12.86
N ALA A 220 2.03 9.66 13.39
CA ALA A 220 1.97 9.97 14.82
C ALA A 220 0.56 10.40 15.26
N GLN A 221 -0.16 11.15 14.41
CA GLN A 221 -1.56 11.51 14.63
C GLN A 221 -2.46 10.27 14.69
N TYR A 222 -2.30 9.34 13.73
CA TYR A 222 -3.02 8.07 13.74
C TYR A 222 -2.72 7.26 15.00
N ASN A 223 -1.44 7.09 15.34
CA ASN A 223 -1.02 6.30 16.50
C ASN A 223 -1.52 6.89 17.82
N LEU A 224 -1.57 8.22 17.95
CA LEU A 224 -2.21 8.86 19.11
C LEU A 224 -3.69 8.49 19.23
N GLY A 225 -4.43 8.67 18.15
CA GLY A 225 -5.86 8.39 18.12
C GLY A 225 -6.20 6.92 18.32
N TYR A 226 -5.40 6.03 17.75
CA TYR A 226 -5.64 4.59 17.75
C TYR A 226 -5.11 3.87 19.00
N SER A 227 -3.88 4.21 19.46
CA SER A 227 -3.16 3.41 20.45
C SER A 227 -3.07 4.06 21.84
N ILE A 228 -3.18 5.39 21.93
CA ILE A 228 -2.90 6.12 23.17
C ILE A 228 -4.19 6.60 23.86
N TYR A 229 -5.15 7.06 23.10
CA TYR A 229 -6.42 7.54 23.63
C TYR A 229 -7.49 6.44 23.58
N GLU A 230 -8.47 6.55 24.46
CA GLU A 230 -9.62 5.63 24.47
C GLU A 230 -10.38 5.72 23.15
N ALA A 231 -10.65 4.58 22.54
CA ALA A 231 -11.32 4.49 21.24
C ALA A 231 -12.67 5.21 21.26
N GLY A 232 -12.87 6.13 20.31
CA GLY A 232 -14.10 6.94 20.21
C GLY A 232 -14.18 8.12 21.17
N SER A 233 -13.16 8.37 22.02
CA SER A 233 -13.06 9.59 22.82
C SER A 233 -12.88 10.82 21.90
N GLU A 234 -13.16 12.02 22.43
CA GLU A 234 -12.97 13.27 21.67
C GLU A 234 -11.50 13.42 21.22
N GLU A 235 -10.53 13.08 22.07
CA GLU A 235 -9.11 13.13 21.76
C GLU A 235 -8.71 12.11 20.69
N SER A 236 -9.22 10.87 20.80
CA SER A 236 -8.98 9.83 19.77
C SER A 236 -9.49 10.31 18.42
N LEU A 237 -10.76 10.71 18.35
CA LEU A 237 -11.37 11.18 17.10
C LEU A 237 -10.70 12.45 16.56
N TYR A 238 -10.27 13.37 17.43
CA TYR A 238 -9.53 14.56 17.02
C TYR A 238 -8.25 14.19 16.25
N TRP A 239 -7.42 13.32 16.80
CA TRP A 239 -6.16 12.94 16.17
C TRP A 239 -6.36 12.06 14.93
N LEU A 240 -7.33 11.15 14.94
CA LEU A 240 -7.70 10.35 13.77
C LEU A 240 -8.20 11.23 12.61
N ASN A 241 -9.04 12.24 12.91
CA ASN A 241 -9.47 13.19 11.88
C ASN A 241 -8.30 14.00 11.32
N LYS A 242 -7.36 14.44 12.17
CA LYS A 242 -6.14 15.11 11.72
C LYS A 242 -5.30 14.24 10.79
N ALA A 243 -5.11 12.98 11.14
CA ALA A 243 -4.42 12.02 10.28
C ALA A 243 -5.15 11.83 8.95
N ALA A 244 -6.48 11.71 8.98
CA ALA A 244 -7.30 11.57 7.79
C ALA A 244 -7.28 12.84 6.90
N GLU A 245 -7.21 14.04 7.47
CA GLU A 245 -6.99 15.29 6.72
C GLU A 245 -5.68 15.26 5.95
N ASN A 246 -4.65 14.61 6.50
CA ASN A 246 -3.33 14.41 5.88
C ASN A 246 -3.26 13.14 4.98
N ASN A 247 -4.39 12.58 4.60
CA ASN A 247 -4.51 11.39 3.76
C ASN A 247 -3.89 10.10 4.35
N ASN A 248 -3.78 10.00 5.67
CA ASN A 248 -3.40 8.75 6.31
C ASN A 248 -4.52 7.71 6.09
N LEU A 249 -4.24 6.73 5.25
CA LEU A 249 -5.23 5.74 4.82
C LEU A 249 -5.77 4.90 6.00
N GLN A 250 -4.90 4.55 6.95
CA GLN A 250 -5.31 3.78 8.14
C GLN A 250 -6.32 4.56 9.00
N ALA A 251 -6.09 5.87 9.18
CA ALA A 251 -7.02 6.74 9.90
C ALA A 251 -8.34 6.89 9.14
N ILE A 252 -8.29 7.05 7.82
CA ILE A 252 -9.48 7.18 6.97
C ILE A 252 -10.33 5.90 7.08
N MET A 253 -9.72 4.72 6.90
CA MET A 253 -10.42 3.44 6.99
C MET A 253 -10.94 3.14 8.40
N TYR A 254 -10.18 3.51 9.44
CA TYR A 254 -10.67 3.42 10.82
C TYR A 254 -11.92 4.27 11.04
N LEU A 255 -11.90 5.54 10.60
CA LEU A 255 -13.05 6.44 10.73
C LEU A 255 -14.25 5.96 9.90
N ALA A 256 -14.03 5.42 8.69
CA ALA A 256 -15.05 4.81 7.87
C ALA A 256 -15.77 3.67 8.62
N SER A 257 -14.99 2.73 9.15
CA SER A 257 -15.49 1.61 9.94
C SER A 257 -16.18 2.07 11.25
N TYR A 258 -15.58 3.03 11.96
CA TYR A 258 -16.15 3.58 13.19
C TYR A 258 -17.53 4.20 12.96
N TYR A 259 -17.70 4.97 11.87
CA TYR A 259 -18.97 5.60 11.53
C TYR A 259 -19.96 4.69 10.82
N HIS A 260 -19.57 3.54 10.31
CA HIS A 260 -20.43 2.66 9.48
C HIS A 260 -21.79 2.38 10.13
N ASN A 261 -21.81 2.04 11.42
CA ASN A 261 -23.03 1.74 12.15
C ASN A 261 -23.61 2.94 12.94
N GLN A 262 -22.95 4.09 12.96
CA GLN A 262 -23.34 5.25 13.75
C GLN A 262 -23.85 6.41 12.88
N ASP A 263 -23.16 6.67 11.77
CA ASP A 263 -23.44 7.73 10.81
C ASP A 263 -22.98 7.28 9.42
N ILE A 264 -23.85 6.58 8.73
CA ILE A 264 -23.53 6.00 7.42
C ILE A 264 -23.07 7.05 6.39
N LYS A 265 -23.54 8.30 6.49
CA LYS A 265 -23.10 9.36 5.57
C LYS A 265 -21.65 9.76 5.80
N LYS A 266 -21.21 9.79 7.06
CA LYS A 266 -19.78 9.99 7.37
C LYS A 266 -18.96 8.80 6.95
N ALA A 267 -19.43 7.57 7.16
CA ALA A 267 -18.73 6.39 6.68
C ALA A 267 -18.51 6.44 5.18
N ILE A 268 -19.54 6.76 4.40
CA ILE A 268 -19.44 6.92 2.94
C ILE A 268 -18.42 7.98 2.56
N TYR A 269 -18.41 9.13 3.22
CA TYR A 269 -17.42 10.18 2.99
C TYR A 269 -15.98 9.65 3.16
N TYR A 270 -15.70 8.90 4.24
CA TYR A 270 -14.38 8.34 4.45
C TYR A 270 -14.04 7.19 3.49
N TYR A 271 -14.99 6.31 3.17
CA TYR A 271 -14.79 5.29 2.14
C TYR A 271 -14.50 5.92 0.76
N GLN A 272 -15.20 6.99 0.38
CA GLN A 272 -14.92 7.72 -0.86
C GLN A 272 -13.51 8.30 -0.85
N LYS A 273 -13.10 8.91 0.25
CA LYS A 273 -11.75 9.45 0.42
C LYS A 273 -10.67 8.35 0.33
N ALA A 274 -10.91 7.17 0.90
CA ALA A 274 -10.01 6.03 0.78
C ALA A 274 -9.95 5.48 -0.65
N ALA A 275 -11.09 5.40 -1.33
CA ALA A 275 -11.17 4.97 -2.73
C ALA A 275 -10.42 5.92 -3.67
N GLU A 276 -10.46 7.24 -3.43
CA GLU A 276 -9.64 8.24 -4.15
C GLU A 276 -8.13 8.01 -3.97
N LEU A 277 -7.73 7.38 -2.86
CA LEU A 277 -6.37 6.95 -2.58
C LEU A 277 -6.07 5.52 -3.08
N ASN A 278 -6.93 4.96 -3.94
CA ASN A 278 -6.84 3.61 -4.50
C ASN A 278 -6.96 2.48 -3.46
N ASP A 279 -7.66 2.69 -2.35
CA ASP A 279 -7.96 1.61 -1.41
C ASP A 279 -9.04 0.69 -1.97
N SER A 280 -8.65 -0.53 -2.32
CA SER A 280 -9.53 -1.51 -2.93
C SER A 280 -10.61 -2.04 -1.99
N GLN A 281 -10.36 -2.04 -0.68
CA GLN A 281 -11.35 -2.44 0.32
C GLN A 281 -12.45 -1.38 0.45
N ALA A 282 -12.07 -0.09 0.45
CA ALA A 282 -13.04 1.00 0.45
C ALA A 282 -13.94 0.98 -0.81
N MET A 283 -13.36 0.66 -1.98
CA MET A 283 -14.13 0.51 -3.21
C MET A 283 -15.15 -0.64 -3.10
N LEU A 284 -14.74 -1.76 -2.52
CA LEU A 284 -15.62 -2.90 -2.26
C LEU A 284 -16.77 -2.52 -1.31
N GLU A 285 -16.47 -1.87 -0.19
CA GLU A 285 -17.48 -1.41 0.77
C GLU A 285 -18.48 -0.43 0.11
N LEU A 286 -17.98 0.54 -0.66
CA LEU A 286 -18.84 1.45 -1.41
C LEU A 286 -19.71 0.71 -2.44
N SER A 287 -19.19 -0.32 -3.08
CA SER A 287 -19.97 -1.16 -4.00
C SER A 287 -21.20 -1.75 -3.30
N TYR A 288 -21.03 -2.31 -2.10
CA TYR A 288 -22.17 -2.83 -1.32
C TYR A 288 -23.16 -1.74 -0.90
N LEU A 289 -22.66 -0.57 -0.50
CA LEU A 289 -23.52 0.55 -0.09
C LEU A 289 -24.38 1.06 -1.26
N TYR A 290 -23.80 1.20 -2.47
CA TYR A 290 -24.55 1.59 -3.67
C TYR A 290 -25.51 0.50 -4.14
N GLU A 291 -25.14 -0.78 -4.05
CA GLU A 291 -26.02 -1.89 -4.42
C GLU A 291 -27.26 -1.98 -3.52
N ASN A 292 -27.07 -1.77 -2.23
CA ASN A 292 -28.16 -1.86 -1.25
C ASN A 292 -28.95 -0.55 -1.09
N GLY A 293 -28.43 0.58 -1.60
CA GLY A 293 -28.99 1.92 -1.37
C GLY A 293 -28.86 2.36 0.10
N GLU A 294 -27.78 1.92 0.79
CA GLU A 294 -27.56 2.23 2.19
C GLU A 294 -26.81 3.56 2.33
N GLY A 295 -27.50 4.57 2.81
CA GLY A 295 -26.97 5.94 2.98
C GLY A 295 -26.76 6.71 1.67
N VAL A 296 -26.92 6.07 0.52
CA VAL A 296 -26.87 6.61 -0.84
C VAL A 296 -28.08 6.15 -1.64
N GLU A 297 -28.38 6.81 -2.74
CA GLU A 297 -29.34 6.29 -3.72
C GLU A 297 -28.77 5.00 -4.33
N LYS A 298 -29.65 3.96 -4.43
CA LYS A 298 -29.28 2.69 -5.04
C LYS A 298 -28.82 2.90 -6.49
N ASP A 299 -27.62 2.41 -6.80
CA ASP A 299 -27.03 2.51 -8.13
C ASP A 299 -26.21 1.24 -8.44
N ASP A 300 -26.87 0.25 -9.06
CA ASP A 300 -26.27 -1.03 -9.42
C ASP A 300 -25.09 -0.87 -10.40
N LYS A 301 -25.14 0.17 -11.27
CA LYS A 301 -24.06 0.46 -12.23
C LYS A 301 -22.81 0.99 -11.50
N LYS A 302 -22.98 1.95 -10.60
CA LYS A 302 -21.90 2.49 -9.79
C LYS A 302 -21.29 1.43 -8.89
N ALA A 303 -22.13 0.57 -8.31
CA ALA A 303 -21.68 -0.58 -7.52
C ALA A 303 -20.78 -1.51 -8.33
N LEU A 304 -21.15 -1.81 -9.58
CA LEU A 304 -20.35 -2.65 -10.46
C LEU A 304 -19.02 -1.98 -10.85
N GLU A 305 -19.03 -0.69 -11.22
CA GLU A 305 -17.83 0.08 -11.57
C GLU A 305 -16.80 0.05 -10.42
N LEU A 306 -17.24 0.27 -9.17
CA LEU A 306 -16.38 0.22 -7.99
C LEU A 306 -15.82 -1.18 -7.73
N LEU A 307 -16.64 -2.20 -7.92
CA LEU A 307 -16.22 -3.59 -7.76
C LEU A 307 -15.16 -3.99 -8.81
N GLU A 308 -15.34 -3.55 -10.06
CA GLU A 308 -14.36 -3.78 -11.13
C GLU A 308 -13.05 -3.02 -10.89
N GLU A 309 -13.09 -1.84 -10.25
CA GLU A 309 -11.89 -1.13 -9.85
C GLU A 309 -11.15 -1.84 -8.71
N ALA A 310 -11.87 -2.30 -7.69
CA ALA A 310 -11.30 -3.11 -6.62
C ALA A 310 -10.67 -4.40 -7.17
N PHE A 311 -11.33 -5.05 -8.13
CA PHE A 311 -10.78 -6.20 -8.86
C PHE A 311 -9.47 -5.87 -9.58
N ARG A 312 -9.39 -4.75 -10.31
CA ARG A 312 -8.15 -4.31 -10.99
C ARG A 312 -6.99 -4.10 -10.03
N LEU A 313 -7.29 -3.71 -8.78
CA LEU A 313 -6.32 -3.58 -7.69
C LEU A 313 -6.06 -4.92 -6.95
N GLN A 314 -6.45 -6.05 -7.56
CA GLN A 314 -6.22 -7.41 -7.05
C GLN A 314 -6.87 -7.70 -5.70
N ASN A 315 -7.97 -7.03 -5.35
CA ASN A 315 -8.73 -7.33 -4.16
C ASN A 315 -9.42 -8.69 -4.32
N LEU A 316 -9.04 -9.69 -3.51
CA LEU A 316 -9.55 -11.06 -3.60
C LEU A 316 -11.05 -11.17 -3.28
N GLU A 317 -11.54 -10.37 -2.34
CA GLU A 317 -12.97 -10.33 -2.00
C GLU A 317 -13.79 -9.74 -3.14
N ALA A 318 -13.28 -8.69 -3.81
CA ALA A 318 -13.90 -8.12 -5.00
C ALA A 318 -13.91 -9.11 -6.17
N MET A 319 -12.82 -9.87 -6.36
CA MET A 319 -12.78 -10.95 -7.37
C MET A 319 -13.85 -12.00 -7.09
N ASN A 320 -13.98 -12.43 -5.84
CA ASN A 320 -14.98 -13.41 -5.43
C ASN A 320 -16.40 -12.86 -5.65
N GLU A 321 -16.68 -11.64 -5.23
CA GLU A 321 -17.98 -11.01 -5.41
C GLU A 321 -18.34 -10.85 -6.91
N LEU A 322 -17.39 -10.42 -7.73
CA LEU A 322 -17.59 -10.28 -9.17
C LEU A 322 -17.87 -11.63 -9.84
N SER A 323 -17.18 -12.69 -9.43
CA SER A 323 -17.43 -14.04 -9.93
C SER A 323 -18.85 -14.52 -9.58
N ILE A 324 -19.31 -14.26 -8.36
CA ILE A 324 -20.68 -14.55 -7.93
C ILE A 324 -21.69 -13.78 -8.79
N ARG A 325 -21.45 -12.50 -9.06
CA ARG A 325 -22.33 -11.68 -9.93
C ARG A 325 -22.46 -12.24 -11.34
N TYR A 326 -21.36 -12.72 -11.93
CA TYR A 326 -21.41 -13.40 -13.24
C TYR A 326 -22.16 -14.74 -13.19
N LEU A 327 -22.11 -15.49 -12.10
CA LEU A 327 -22.92 -16.71 -11.94
C LEU A 327 -24.42 -16.41 -11.81
N GLU A 328 -24.77 -15.39 -11.05
CA GLU A 328 -26.14 -15.02 -10.73
C GLU A 328 -26.80 -14.16 -11.83
N GLY A 329 -26.00 -13.44 -12.62
CA GLY A 329 -26.49 -12.40 -13.52
C GLY A 329 -26.94 -11.14 -12.77
N ARG A 330 -26.29 -10.82 -11.64
CA ARG A 330 -26.64 -9.71 -10.76
C ARG A 330 -25.87 -8.44 -11.17
N GLY A 331 -26.57 -7.53 -11.85
CA GLY A 331 -25.99 -6.30 -12.41
C GLY A 331 -25.12 -6.51 -13.64
N VAL A 332 -24.86 -7.75 -14.05
CA VAL A 332 -24.11 -8.16 -15.24
C VAL A 332 -24.87 -9.24 -15.99
N GLU A 333 -24.57 -9.41 -17.30
CA GLU A 333 -25.06 -10.59 -18.04
C GLU A 333 -24.41 -11.86 -17.45
N ARG A 334 -25.23 -12.89 -17.23
CA ARG A 334 -24.76 -14.17 -16.69
C ARG A 334 -23.69 -14.79 -17.60
N ASN A 335 -22.54 -15.10 -17.03
CA ASN A 335 -21.40 -15.65 -17.75
C ASN A 335 -20.62 -16.65 -16.87
N TYR A 336 -20.89 -17.95 -17.04
CA TYR A 336 -20.25 -19.00 -16.25
C TYR A 336 -18.75 -19.12 -16.54
N GLU A 337 -18.32 -18.92 -17.81
CA GLU A 337 -16.90 -18.99 -18.16
C GLU A 337 -16.08 -17.89 -17.49
N MET A 338 -16.65 -16.67 -17.42
CA MET A 338 -16.01 -15.55 -16.73
C MET A 338 -15.94 -15.78 -15.20
N ALA A 339 -17.02 -16.31 -14.62
CA ALA A 339 -17.05 -16.65 -13.21
C ALA A 339 -15.99 -17.69 -12.86
N GLU A 340 -15.87 -18.75 -13.64
CA GLU A 340 -14.86 -19.80 -13.47
C GLU A 340 -13.42 -19.24 -13.63
N ALA A 341 -13.20 -18.38 -14.61
CA ALA A 341 -11.90 -17.75 -14.81
C ALA A 341 -11.49 -16.88 -13.62
N LEU A 342 -12.42 -16.11 -13.04
CA LEU A 342 -12.18 -15.31 -11.84
C LEU A 342 -11.87 -16.18 -10.62
N PHE A 343 -12.62 -17.27 -10.38
CA PHE A 343 -12.34 -18.22 -9.31
C PHE A 343 -10.96 -18.87 -9.47
N ASN A 344 -10.59 -19.26 -10.69
CA ASN A 344 -9.28 -19.83 -10.95
C ASN A 344 -8.15 -18.84 -10.70
N ASN A 345 -8.36 -17.55 -10.99
CA ASN A 345 -7.40 -16.49 -10.65
C ASN A 345 -7.25 -16.32 -9.15
N ILE A 346 -8.35 -16.36 -8.37
CA ILE A 346 -8.29 -16.29 -6.90
C ILE A 346 -7.43 -17.44 -6.36
N ILE A 347 -7.65 -18.66 -6.86
CA ILE A 347 -6.90 -19.84 -6.45
C ILE A 347 -5.41 -19.70 -6.77
N ALA A 348 -5.07 -19.21 -7.98
CA ALA A 348 -3.69 -19.03 -8.39
C ALA A 348 -2.97 -17.97 -7.54
N LEU A 349 -3.67 -16.88 -7.16
CA LEU A 349 -3.14 -15.86 -6.29
C LEU A 349 -2.96 -16.36 -4.85
N ASP A 350 -3.93 -17.14 -4.34
CA ASP A 350 -3.88 -17.72 -3.01
C ASP A 350 -2.74 -18.75 -2.88
N GLU A 351 -2.53 -19.58 -3.89
CA GLU A 351 -1.39 -20.53 -3.93
C GLU A 351 -0.03 -19.81 -3.94
N SER A 352 0.07 -18.61 -4.53
CA SER A 352 1.28 -17.79 -4.53
C SER A 352 1.52 -17.08 -3.20
N LEU A 353 0.46 -16.79 -2.46
CA LEU A 353 0.48 -16.17 -1.11
C LEU A 353 0.57 -17.21 0.02
N SER A 354 0.72 -18.49 -0.30
CA SER A 354 0.45 -19.66 0.53
C SER A 354 1.40 -19.89 1.72
N GLU A 355 1.65 -18.88 2.52
CA GLU A 355 2.14 -19.13 3.88
C GLU A 355 1.16 -18.75 5.00
N LYS A 356 0.04 -18.07 4.76
CA LYS A 356 -0.92 -17.70 5.85
C LYS A 356 -2.38 -17.56 5.37
N GLU A 357 -3.20 -18.54 5.72
CA GLU A 357 -4.56 -18.39 6.32
C GLU A 357 -5.79 -18.06 5.45
N THR A 358 -5.81 -18.15 4.15
CA THR A 358 -7.09 -18.25 3.44
C THR A 358 -7.20 -19.59 2.73
N ALA A 359 -8.08 -20.43 3.25
CA ALA A 359 -8.19 -21.80 2.75
C ALA A 359 -8.76 -21.82 1.33
N SER A 360 -7.89 -22.03 0.33
CA SER A 360 -8.23 -22.16 -1.09
C SER A 360 -9.39 -23.12 -1.35
N TYR A 361 -9.56 -24.15 -0.52
CA TYR A 361 -10.69 -25.09 -0.59
C TYR A 361 -12.07 -24.43 -0.40
N ASN A 362 -12.18 -23.32 0.33
CA ASN A 362 -13.45 -22.61 0.52
C ASN A 362 -13.96 -21.97 -0.78
N VAL A 363 -13.06 -21.51 -1.62
CA VAL A 363 -13.40 -20.95 -2.94
C VAL A 363 -14.02 -22.04 -3.82
N TYR A 364 -13.43 -23.24 -3.82
CA TYR A 364 -13.99 -24.38 -4.56
C TYR A 364 -15.36 -24.80 -4.01
N TYR A 365 -15.59 -24.73 -2.70
CA TYR A 365 -16.90 -25.06 -2.14
C TYR A 365 -17.96 -24.03 -2.53
N GLN A 366 -17.62 -22.75 -2.51
CA GLN A 366 -18.52 -21.69 -2.98
C GLN A 366 -18.85 -21.88 -4.48
N LEU A 367 -17.84 -22.14 -5.30
CA LEU A 367 -18.02 -22.41 -6.71
C LEU A 367 -18.95 -23.61 -6.94
N ALA A 368 -18.74 -24.71 -6.21
CA ALA A 368 -19.57 -25.90 -6.30
C ALA A 368 -21.04 -25.62 -5.93
N GLU A 369 -21.28 -24.87 -4.84
CA GLU A 369 -22.63 -24.48 -4.43
C GLU A 369 -23.31 -23.62 -5.51
N ARG A 370 -22.58 -22.70 -6.14
CA ARG A 370 -23.10 -21.85 -7.22
C ARG A 370 -23.41 -22.64 -8.49
N TYR A 371 -22.58 -23.63 -8.86
CA TYR A 371 -22.90 -24.54 -9.97
C TYR A 371 -24.19 -25.34 -9.71
N GLU A 372 -24.41 -25.84 -8.49
CA GLU A 372 -25.67 -26.50 -8.12
C GLU A 372 -26.87 -25.53 -8.19
N GLU A 373 -26.73 -24.34 -7.65
CA GLU A 373 -27.85 -23.42 -7.46
C GLU A 373 -28.24 -22.68 -8.75
N PHE A 374 -27.29 -22.15 -9.49
CA PHE A 374 -27.54 -21.23 -10.60
C PHE A 374 -27.31 -21.89 -11.97
N ALA A 375 -26.19 -22.58 -12.19
CA ALA A 375 -25.90 -23.22 -13.46
C ALA A 375 -26.68 -24.52 -13.66
N LYS A 376 -27.14 -25.17 -12.56
CA LYS A 376 -27.71 -26.49 -12.56
C LYS A 376 -26.79 -27.55 -13.19
N ASP A 377 -25.47 -27.33 -13.10
CA ASP A 377 -24.43 -28.19 -13.61
C ASP A 377 -23.88 -29.10 -12.50
N ASP A 378 -24.52 -30.25 -12.34
CA ASP A 378 -24.12 -31.25 -11.35
C ASP A 378 -22.70 -31.80 -11.56
N ASN A 379 -22.16 -31.80 -12.82
CA ASN A 379 -20.81 -32.27 -13.10
C ASN A 379 -19.78 -31.25 -12.63
N ALA A 380 -19.94 -29.97 -13.02
CA ALA A 380 -19.05 -28.90 -12.59
C ALA A 380 -19.08 -28.76 -11.06
N ALA A 381 -20.26 -28.84 -10.45
CA ALA A 381 -20.38 -28.82 -8.98
C ALA A 381 -19.62 -30.00 -8.33
N LEU A 382 -19.76 -31.21 -8.87
CA LEU A 382 -19.06 -32.38 -8.36
C LEU A 382 -17.55 -32.25 -8.44
N ASP A 383 -17.03 -31.74 -9.56
CA ASP A 383 -15.60 -31.54 -9.77
C ASP A 383 -15.04 -30.48 -8.80
N ALA A 384 -15.73 -29.35 -8.62
CA ALA A 384 -15.35 -28.32 -7.68
C ALA A 384 -15.35 -28.83 -6.23
N TYR A 385 -16.40 -29.55 -5.78
CA TYR A 385 -16.39 -30.16 -4.44
C TYR A 385 -15.24 -31.14 -4.24
N LYS A 386 -14.89 -31.95 -5.24
CA LYS A 386 -13.76 -32.90 -5.16
C LYS A 386 -12.44 -32.18 -5.03
N GLN A 387 -12.21 -31.13 -5.82
CA GLN A 387 -10.99 -30.33 -5.75
C GLN A 387 -10.86 -29.70 -4.38
N GLY A 388 -11.86 -28.97 -3.91
CA GLY A 388 -11.86 -28.35 -2.60
C GLY A 388 -11.64 -29.36 -1.46
N TYR A 389 -12.29 -30.55 -1.54
CA TYR A 389 -12.11 -31.59 -0.53
C TYR A 389 -10.67 -32.15 -0.46
N GLU A 390 -10.03 -32.40 -1.61
CA GLU A 390 -8.64 -32.89 -1.63
C GLU A 390 -7.66 -31.81 -1.10
N ILE A 391 -7.88 -30.53 -1.41
CA ILE A 391 -7.10 -29.42 -0.88
C ILE A 391 -7.28 -29.32 0.64
N GLU A 392 -8.52 -29.25 1.15
CA GLU A 392 -8.82 -29.20 2.58
C GLU A 392 -8.16 -30.36 3.34
N LYS A 393 -8.27 -31.57 2.81
CA LYS A 393 -7.68 -32.76 3.42
C LYS A 393 -6.16 -32.70 3.47
N LYS A 394 -5.50 -32.16 2.43
CA LYS A 394 -4.05 -31.99 2.38
C LYS A 394 -3.58 -30.92 3.38
N GLU A 395 -4.25 -29.79 3.44
CA GLU A 395 -3.88 -28.64 4.28
C GLU A 395 -4.21 -28.86 5.76
N THR A 396 -5.44 -29.29 6.07
CA THR A 396 -5.94 -29.37 7.45
C THR A 396 -5.78 -30.76 8.07
N LYS A 397 -5.49 -31.80 7.26
CA LYS A 397 -5.51 -33.23 7.65
C LYS A 397 -6.86 -33.68 8.21
N ARG A 398 -7.94 -32.95 7.94
CA ARG A 398 -9.32 -33.27 8.37
C ARG A 398 -10.10 -33.97 7.25
N ASP A 399 -10.98 -34.86 7.61
CA ASP A 399 -11.96 -35.49 6.72
C ASP A 399 -13.30 -34.76 6.86
N ASN A 400 -13.58 -33.83 5.92
CA ASN A 400 -14.83 -33.07 5.94
C ASN A 400 -16.02 -33.94 5.54
N LYS A 401 -16.67 -34.57 6.54
CA LYS A 401 -17.77 -35.51 6.34
C LYS A 401 -18.98 -34.89 5.61
N LYS A 402 -19.21 -33.55 5.79
CA LYS A 402 -20.31 -32.84 5.14
C LYS A 402 -20.09 -32.74 3.63
N ILE A 403 -18.89 -32.32 3.23
CA ILE A 403 -18.53 -32.22 1.81
C ILE A 403 -18.48 -33.62 1.16
N LYS A 404 -17.92 -34.59 1.83
CA LYS A 404 -17.88 -35.96 1.37
C LYS A 404 -19.29 -36.58 1.13
N ALA A 405 -20.26 -36.16 1.98
CA ALA A 405 -21.66 -36.55 1.77
C ALA A 405 -22.27 -35.87 0.52
N LYS A 406 -21.99 -34.55 0.30
CA LYS A 406 -22.42 -33.83 -0.91
C LYS A 406 -21.85 -34.49 -2.20
N ILE A 407 -20.55 -34.81 -2.21
CA ILE A 407 -19.89 -35.50 -3.33
C ILE A 407 -20.63 -36.81 -3.65
N LYS A 408 -20.88 -37.65 -2.64
CA LYS A 408 -21.60 -38.93 -2.84
C LYS A 408 -23.02 -38.72 -3.36
N ALA A 409 -23.73 -37.69 -2.87
CA ALA A 409 -25.08 -37.42 -3.34
C ALA A 409 -25.11 -36.99 -4.82
N LEU A 410 -24.18 -36.15 -5.25
CA LEU A 410 -24.05 -35.72 -6.64
C LEU A 410 -23.65 -36.92 -7.54
N GLU A 411 -22.69 -37.74 -7.12
CA GLU A 411 -22.32 -38.97 -7.86
C GLU A 411 -23.52 -39.93 -8.06
N ALA A 412 -24.34 -40.13 -7.00
CA ALA A 412 -25.54 -40.92 -7.09
C ALA A 412 -26.57 -40.34 -8.05
N LYS A 413 -26.78 -38.99 -8.00
CA LYS A 413 -27.69 -38.26 -8.88
C LYS A 413 -27.27 -38.35 -10.36
N LEU A 414 -25.99 -38.21 -10.65
CA LEU A 414 -25.44 -38.31 -12.01
C LEU A 414 -25.49 -39.73 -12.55
N ASN A 415 -25.31 -40.77 -11.70
CA ASN A 415 -25.42 -42.17 -12.11
C ASN A 415 -26.87 -42.60 -12.41
N GLN A 416 -27.88 -41.92 -11.84
CA GLN A 416 -29.28 -42.15 -12.16
C GLN A 416 -29.72 -41.49 -13.47
N LYS A 417 -28.97 -40.51 -13.97
CA LYS A 417 -29.24 -39.83 -15.24
C LYS A 417 -28.61 -40.53 -16.46
N LYS A 418 -27.75 -41.52 -16.24
CA LYS A 418 -27.15 -42.41 -17.25
C LYS A 418 -28.01 -43.65 -17.44
#